data_8d1d3d2ef647770013b5bc150cfd2be5
#
_entry.id   8d1d3d2ef647770013b5bc150cfd2be5
#
_cell.length_a   1.000
_cell.length_b   1.000
_cell.length_c   1.000
_cell.angle_alpha   90.00
_cell.angle_beta   90.00
_cell.angle_gamma   90.00
#
_symmetry.space_group_name_H-M   'P 1'
#
loop_
_entity.id
_entity.type
_entity.pdbx_description
1 polymer ?
#
loop_
_entity_poly.entity_id
_entity_poly.type
_entity_poly.pdbx_seq_one_letter_code
_entity_poly.pdbx_strand_id
1 'polypeptide(L)'
;MNDLMSQLKSYIPFNEQEKQDKQLIIDQLANAKDIFTRKNKLAHFTVSAWIISPVKNKVLMAYHNIYQSWSWLGGHADGNSNLKQVILKEIQEESGLTDVKFLSDDIFSLEVLTVDGHEKKNVENMFLRTYI
;
A
#
# COMPACT_ATOMS: atom_id res chain seq x y z
N MET A 1 15.40 11.22 6.58
CA MET A 1 14.32 10.67 6.13
C MET A 1 14.57 9.35 5.61
N ASN A 2 13.98 8.42 6.12
CA ASN A 2 14.10 7.27 5.57
C ASN A 2 13.34 7.11 4.61
N ASP A 3 13.82 6.84 3.85
CA ASP A 3 13.16 7.02 2.85
C ASP A 3 12.68 5.76 2.28
N LEU A 4 11.55 5.92 1.58
CA LEU A 4 10.91 4.83 0.86
C LEU A 4 11.87 4.19 -0.11
N MET A 5 12.72 4.97 -0.76
CA MET A 5 13.68 4.43 -1.72
C MET A 5 14.65 3.45 -1.06
N SER A 6 15.17 3.78 0.12
CA SER A 6 16.04 2.88 0.86
C SER A 6 15.34 1.61 1.28
N GLN A 7 14.10 1.73 1.74
CA GLN A 7 13.32 0.55 2.10
C GLN A 7 13.04 -0.34 0.90
N LEU A 8 12.72 0.25 -0.24
CA LEU A 8 12.48 -0.52 -1.45
C LEU A 8 13.74 -1.25 -1.90
N LYS A 9 14.86 -0.57 -1.87
CA LYS A 9 16.13 -1.19 -2.30
C LYS A 9 16.54 -2.34 -1.40
N SER A 10 16.26 -2.26 -0.11
CA SER A 10 16.62 -3.32 0.81
C SER A 10 15.58 -4.44 0.89
N TYR A 11 14.42 -4.26 0.31
CA TYR A 11 13.36 -5.27 0.36
C TYR A 11 13.77 -6.53 -0.42
N ILE A 12 13.57 -7.69 0.19
CA ILE A 12 13.90 -8.97 -0.44
C ILE A 12 12.62 -9.57 -1.01
N PRO A 13 12.48 -9.65 -2.34
CA PRO A 13 11.27 -10.19 -2.95
C PRO A 13 11.05 -11.66 -2.62
N PHE A 14 9.76 -12.05 -2.48
CA PHE A 14 9.42 -13.43 -2.20
C PHE A 14 9.43 -14.31 -3.45
N ASN A 15 9.29 -13.72 -4.62
CA ASN A 15 9.20 -14.49 -5.86
C ASN A 15 9.60 -13.60 -7.05
N GLU A 16 9.58 -14.18 -8.23
CA GLU A 16 10.00 -13.46 -9.44
C GLU A 16 9.06 -12.30 -9.77
N GLN A 17 7.77 -12.45 -9.55
CA GLN A 17 6.82 -11.37 -9.80
C GLN A 17 7.10 -10.18 -8.91
N GLU A 18 7.33 -10.41 -7.63
CA GLU A 18 7.67 -9.34 -6.70
C GLU A 18 8.99 -8.68 -7.04
N LYS A 19 9.94 -9.45 -7.58
CA LYS A 19 11.22 -8.91 -8.01
C LYS A 19 11.03 -7.90 -9.15
N GLN A 20 10.19 -8.25 -10.12
CA GLN A 20 9.87 -7.36 -11.22
C GLN A 20 9.08 -6.13 -10.74
N ASP A 21 8.13 -6.35 -9.87
CA ASP A 21 7.32 -5.26 -9.31
C ASP A 21 8.18 -4.30 -8.50
N LYS A 22 9.12 -4.82 -7.72
CA LYS A 22 10.05 -3.99 -6.97
C LYS A 22 10.84 -3.06 -7.91
N GLN A 23 11.35 -3.60 -8.99
CA GLN A 23 12.13 -2.79 -9.93
C GLN A 23 11.26 -1.72 -10.57
N LEU A 24 10.05 -2.06 -10.97
CA LEU A 24 9.12 -1.11 -11.54
C LEU A 24 8.77 0.01 -10.55
N ILE A 25 8.51 -0.35 -9.30
CA ILE A 25 8.20 0.61 -8.25
C ILE A 25 9.38 1.57 -8.02
N ILE A 26 10.59 1.03 -7.96
CA ILE A 26 11.81 1.86 -7.81
C ILE A 26 11.94 2.83 -8.99
N ASP A 27 11.75 2.34 -10.21
CA ASP A 27 11.87 3.18 -11.40
C ASP A 27 10.81 4.28 -11.41
N GLN A 28 9.60 3.97 -11.02
CA GLN A 28 8.54 4.96 -10.95
C GLN A 28 8.82 6.00 -9.86
N LEU A 29 9.28 5.57 -8.70
CA LEU A 29 9.60 6.49 -7.62
C LEU A 29 10.74 7.45 -8.03
N ALA A 30 11.71 6.96 -8.78
CA ALA A 30 12.85 7.77 -9.20
C ALA A 30 12.50 8.75 -10.32
N ASN A 31 11.58 8.38 -11.20
CA ASN A 31 11.42 9.12 -12.45
C ASN A 31 10.04 9.73 -12.68
N ALA A 32 9.00 9.21 -12.05
CA ALA A 32 7.65 9.70 -12.32
C ALA A 32 7.29 10.91 -11.46
N LYS A 33 6.48 11.81 -12.03
CA LYS A 33 5.97 12.92 -11.26
C LYS A 33 4.66 12.55 -10.63
N ASP A 34 4.36 13.18 -9.52
CA ASP A 34 3.05 13.03 -8.85
C ASP A 34 2.72 11.57 -8.54
N ILE A 35 3.74 10.75 -8.27
CA ILE A 35 3.52 9.32 -8.04
C ILE A 35 2.72 9.06 -6.76
N PHE A 36 2.67 10.02 -5.84
CA PHE A 36 1.91 9.90 -4.60
C PHE A 36 0.49 10.46 -4.73
N THR A 37 0.05 10.86 -5.91
CA THR A 37 -1.29 11.41 -6.09
C THR A 37 -2.02 10.73 -7.23
N ARG A 38 -3.35 10.74 -7.16
CA ARG A 38 -4.19 10.25 -8.24
C ARG A 38 -4.14 11.13 -9.48
N LYS A 39 -3.45 12.27 -9.43
CA LYS A 39 -3.22 13.05 -10.63
C LYS A 39 -2.38 12.29 -11.63
N ASN A 40 -1.46 11.44 -11.15
CA ASN A 40 -0.76 10.52 -12.02
C ASN A 40 -1.71 9.38 -12.36
N LYS A 41 -2.25 9.42 -13.55
CA LYS A 41 -3.27 8.44 -13.96
C LYS A 41 -2.69 7.16 -14.50
N LEU A 42 -1.39 7.12 -14.74
CA LEU A 42 -0.75 5.89 -15.19
C LEU A 42 -0.41 5.00 -14.02
N ALA A 43 0.13 5.57 -12.98
CA ALA A 43 0.49 4.82 -11.78
C ALA A 43 0.62 5.75 -10.59
N HIS A 44 0.15 5.31 -9.44
CA HIS A 44 0.36 6.06 -8.20
C HIS A 44 0.38 5.11 -7.01
N PHE A 45 0.99 5.56 -5.92
CA PHE A 45 1.10 4.73 -4.74
C PHE A 45 -0.20 4.63 -3.97
N THR A 46 -0.48 3.43 -3.53
CA THR A 46 -1.45 3.16 -2.48
C THR A 46 -0.72 2.39 -1.38
N VAL A 47 -1.32 2.35 -0.22
CA VAL A 47 -0.75 1.62 0.90
C VAL A 47 -1.85 0.79 1.54
N SER A 48 -1.50 -0.40 1.99
CA SER A 48 -2.44 -1.26 2.68
C SER A 48 -1.74 -1.97 3.83
N ALA A 49 -2.54 -2.55 4.72
CA ALA A 49 -2.01 -3.21 5.90
C ALA A 49 -2.71 -4.51 6.19
N TRP A 50 -1.95 -5.49 6.67
CA TRP A 50 -2.50 -6.64 7.33
C TRP A 50 -2.54 -6.30 8.80
N ILE A 51 -3.74 -6.26 9.37
CA ILE A 51 -3.93 -5.93 10.78
C ILE A 51 -4.25 -7.21 11.50
N ILE A 52 -3.40 -7.59 12.43
CA ILE A 52 -3.58 -8.85 13.14
C ILE A 52 -3.90 -8.59 14.60
N SER A 53 -4.65 -9.51 15.21
CA SER A 53 -5.05 -9.40 16.59
C SER A 53 -3.84 -9.57 17.54
N PRO A 54 -3.92 -9.08 18.77
CA PRO A 54 -2.81 -9.22 19.74
C PRO A 54 -2.35 -10.65 19.94
N VAL A 55 -3.29 -11.62 19.86
CA VAL A 55 -2.95 -13.03 20.01
C VAL A 55 -2.61 -13.70 18.67
N LYS A 56 -2.57 -12.91 17.59
CA LYS A 56 -2.11 -13.34 16.27
C LYS A 56 -2.92 -14.48 15.65
N ASN A 57 -4.20 -14.55 15.95
CA ASN A 57 -5.05 -15.59 15.38
C ASN A 57 -6.17 -15.05 14.50
N LYS A 58 -6.24 -13.74 14.28
CA LYS A 58 -7.27 -13.13 13.44
C LYS A 58 -6.67 -11.97 12.66
N VAL A 59 -7.24 -11.70 11.51
CA VAL A 59 -6.93 -10.51 10.73
C VAL A 59 -8.17 -9.66 10.60
N LEU A 60 -7.99 -8.34 10.60
CA LEU A 60 -9.08 -7.42 10.40
C LEU A 60 -9.18 -7.09 8.93
N MET A 61 -10.37 -7.24 8.39
CA MET A 61 -10.65 -6.88 7.01
C MET A 61 -11.88 -6.02 6.94
N ALA A 62 -12.02 -5.28 5.85
CA ALA A 62 -13.20 -4.47 5.59
C ALA A 62 -13.99 -5.06 4.42
N TYR A 63 -15.31 -5.01 4.51
CA TYR A 63 -16.15 -5.42 3.40
C TYR A 63 -16.31 -4.24 2.44
N HIS A 64 -15.94 -4.46 1.17
CA HIS A 64 -16.00 -3.40 0.19
C HIS A 64 -17.29 -3.53 -0.59
N ASN A 65 -18.20 -2.57 -0.41
CA ASN A 65 -19.52 -2.66 -1.01
C ASN A 65 -19.52 -2.64 -2.54
N ILE A 66 -18.60 -1.89 -3.13
CA ILE A 66 -18.55 -1.80 -4.59
C ILE A 66 -18.09 -3.12 -5.20
N TYR A 67 -17.05 -3.73 -4.63
CA TYR A 67 -16.53 -4.99 -5.15
C TYR A 67 -17.18 -6.21 -4.50
N GLN A 68 -18.07 -5.98 -3.53
CA GLN A 68 -18.78 -7.04 -2.81
C GLN A 68 -17.82 -8.10 -2.28
N SER A 69 -16.74 -7.66 -1.66
CA SER A 69 -15.72 -8.58 -1.17
C SER A 69 -15.04 -8.03 0.08
N TRP A 70 -14.44 -8.95 0.82
CA TRP A 70 -13.60 -8.60 1.96
C TRP A 70 -12.19 -8.32 1.49
N SER A 71 -11.57 -7.29 2.03
CA SER A 71 -10.18 -6.99 1.70
C SER A 71 -9.46 -6.35 2.88
N TRP A 72 -8.15 -6.21 2.73
CA TRP A 72 -7.36 -5.49 3.71
C TRP A 72 -7.74 -4.00 3.71
N LEU A 73 -7.35 -3.31 4.78
CA LEU A 73 -7.57 -1.88 4.86
C LEU A 73 -6.43 -1.15 4.17
N GLY A 74 -6.74 -0.02 3.58
CA GLY A 74 -5.74 0.79 2.91
C GLY A 74 -6.36 1.92 2.10
N GLY A 75 -5.53 2.67 1.44
CA GLY A 75 -5.99 3.79 0.64
C GLY A 75 -4.88 4.45 -0.16
N HIS A 76 -5.25 5.52 -0.83
CA HIS A 76 -4.33 6.27 -1.68
C HIS A 76 -3.50 7.24 -0.84
N ALA A 77 -2.28 7.48 -1.29
CA ALA A 77 -1.39 8.41 -0.60
C ALA A 77 -1.88 9.85 -0.65
N ASP A 78 -2.54 10.22 -1.73
CA ASP A 78 -3.16 11.55 -1.93
C ASP A 78 -2.23 12.71 -1.59
N GLY A 79 -1.01 12.62 -2.08
CA GLY A 79 -0.01 13.68 -1.92
C GLY A 79 0.90 13.54 -0.71
N ASN A 80 0.65 12.58 0.17
CA ASN A 80 1.48 12.39 1.35
C ASN A 80 2.49 11.28 1.12
N SER A 81 3.76 11.63 1.07
CA SER A 81 4.81 10.65 0.84
C SER A 81 5.18 9.85 2.09
N ASN A 82 4.65 10.22 3.25
CA ASN A 82 4.86 9.44 4.47
C ASN A 82 3.80 8.34 4.53
N LEU A 83 4.09 7.21 3.93
CA LEU A 83 3.12 6.12 3.77
C LEU A 83 2.71 5.48 5.09
N LYS A 84 3.57 5.49 6.10
CA LYS A 84 3.18 5.00 7.43
C LYS A 84 2.09 5.86 8.04
N GLN A 85 2.20 7.17 7.86
CA GLN A 85 1.19 8.09 8.34
C GLN A 85 -0.13 7.89 7.58
N VAL A 86 -0.04 7.68 6.28
CA VAL A 86 -1.20 7.42 5.45
C VAL A 86 -1.95 6.17 5.93
N ILE A 87 -1.23 5.07 6.16
CA ILE A 87 -1.90 3.83 6.54
C ILE A 87 -2.54 3.93 7.93
N LEU A 88 -1.89 4.59 8.87
CA LEU A 88 -2.47 4.78 10.20
C LEU A 88 -3.77 5.59 10.13
N LYS A 89 -3.79 6.61 9.30
CA LYS A 89 -4.98 7.42 9.10
C LYS A 89 -6.10 6.58 8.46
N GLU A 90 -5.78 5.80 7.45
CA GLU A 90 -6.76 4.96 6.78
C GLU A 90 -7.34 3.91 7.73
N ILE A 91 -6.52 3.31 8.57
CA ILE A 91 -6.98 2.36 9.57
C ILE A 91 -7.96 3.02 10.53
N GLN A 92 -7.63 4.22 11.01
CA GLN A 92 -8.51 4.94 11.91
C GLN A 92 -9.84 5.29 11.23
N GLU A 93 -9.79 5.76 10.00
CA GLU A 93 -10.99 6.16 9.27
C GLU A 93 -11.89 4.97 8.93
N GLU A 94 -11.30 3.86 8.56
CA GLU A 94 -12.07 2.70 8.13
C GLU A 94 -12.51 1.78 9.27
N SER A 95 -11.76 1.72 10.36
CA SER A 95 -12.06 0.81 11.45
C SER A 95 -12.27 1.47 12.81
N GLY A 96 -11.88 2.72 12.96
CA GLY A 96 -11.93 3.39 14.26
C GLY A 96 -10.76 3.04 15.17
N LEU A 97 -9.86 2.16 14.76
CA LEU A 97 -8.76 1.75 15.64
C LEU A 97 -7.70 2.85 15.72
N THR A 98 -7.29 3.15 16.93
CA THR A 98 -6.21 4.11 17.17
C THR A 98 -5.02 3.48 17.88
N ASP A 99 -5.23 2.29 18.51
CA ASP A 99 -4.18 1.63 19.25
C ASP A 99 -3.58 0.52 18.42
N VAL A 100 -2.85 0.92 17.39
CA VAL A 100 -2.18 -0.03 16.50
C VAL A 100 -0.68 0.23 16.54
N LYS A 101 0.10 -0.82 16.37
CA LYS A 101 1.54 -0.73 16.32
C LYS A 101 2.08 -1.48 15.14
N PHE A 102 3.10 -0.93 14.49
CA PHE A 102 3.78 -1.66 13.43
C PHE A 102 4.57 -2.80 14.06
N LEU A 103 4.41 -4.00 13.50
CA LEU A 103 5.22 -5.13 13.95
C LEU A 103 6.64 -5.06 13.40
N SER A 104 6.82 -4.33 12.30
CA SER A 104 8.13 -4.10 11.71
C SER A 104 8.10 -2.74 11.02
N ASP A 105 9.25 -2.11 10.91
CA ASP A 105 9.37 -0.90 10.10
C ASP A 105 9.56 -1.22 8.63
N ASP A 106 9.74 -2.49 8.30
CA ASP A 106 10.01 -2.89 6.94
C ASP A 106 8.73 -3.11 6.15
N ILE A 107 8.84 -3.00 4.84
CA ILE A 107 7.75 -3.33 3.94
C ILE A 107 7.49 -4.83 3.99
N PHE A 108 6.21 -5.21 4.12
CA PHE A 108 5.86 -6.61 4.19
C PHE A 108 5.72 -7.23 2.80
N SER A 109 5.12 -6.54 1.87
CA SER A 109 4.98 -7.04 0.50
C SER A 109 4.82 -5.88 -0.48
N LEU A 110 5.13 -6.16 -1.74
CA LEU A 110 5.01 -5.20 -2.83
C LEU A 110 4.20 -5.82 -3.95
N GLU A 111 3.40 -5.01 -4.61
CA GLU A 111 2.77 -5.46 -5.84
C GLU A 111 2.38 -4.28 -6.70
N VAL A 112 2.33 -4.52 -7.99
CA VAL A 112 1.82 -3.58 -8.97
C VAL A 112 0.55 -4.19 -9.53
N LEU A 113 -0.56 -3.49 -9.38
CA LEU A 113 -1.84 -4.00 -9.83
C LEU A 113 -2.46 -3.04 -10.82
N THR A 114 -3.05 -3.60 -11.85
CA THR A 114 -3.90 -2.84 -12.74
C THR A 114 -5.31 -2.84 -12.16
N VAL A 115 -5.87 -1.65 -12.01
CA VAL A 115 -7.20 -1.54 -11.42
C VAL A 115 -8.17 -1.05 -12.48
N ASP A 116 -9.26 -1.82 -12.66
CA ASP A 116 -10.33 -1.35 -13.50
C ASP A 116 -11.13 -0.41 -12.65
N GLY A 117 -10.92 0.84 -12.82
CA GLY A 117 -11.71 1.81 -12.12
C GLY A 117 -13.12 1.87 -12.67
N HIS A 118 -14.07 2.19 -11.83
CA HIS A 118 -15.43 2.32 -12.25
C HIS A 118 -15.58 3.39 -13.30
N GLU A 119 -14.79 4.42 -13.17
CA GLU A 119 -14.87 5.52 -14.06
C GLU A 119 -13.60 5.73 -14.82
N LYS A 120 -12.51 5.09 -14.42
CA LYS A 120 -11.24 5.27 -15.05
C LYS A 120 -10.66 3.93 -15.32
N LYS A 121 -10.11 3.76 -16.48
CA LYS A 121 -9.59 2.49 -16.90
C LYS A 121 -8.10 2.52 -16.92
N ASN A 122 -7.50 1.37 -16.79
CA ASN A 122 -6.06 1.16 -16.97
C ASN A 122 -5.19 2.01 -16.05
N VAL A 123 -5.64 2.21 -14.82
CA VAL A 123 -4.82 2.85 -13.81
C VAL A 123 -4.11 1.77 -13.03
N GLU A 124 -2.79 1.87 -12.94
CA GLU A 124 -2.02 0.93 -12.17
C GLU A 124 -1.82 1.47 -10.78
N ASN A 125 -2.07 0.65 -9.79
CA ASN A 125 -1.81 1.00 -8.41
C ASN A 125 -0.64 0.18 -7.91
N MET A 126 0.21 0.84 -7.14
CA MET A 126 1.33 0.16 -6.50
C MET A 126 1.04 0.07 -5.01
N PHE A 127 1.08 -1.14 -4.48
CA PHE A 127 0.73 -1.36 -3.09
C PHE A 127 1.97 -1.67 -2.28
N LEU A 128 2.06 -1.03 -1.12
CA LEU A 128 3.04 -1.37 -0.12
C LEU A 128 2.27 -1.88 1.09
N ARG A 129 2.51 -3.11 1.47
CA ARG A 129 1.83 -3.70 2.60
C ARG A 129 2.75 -3.78 3.79
N THR A 130 2.21 -3.49 4.93
CA THR A 130 2.95 -3.59 6.18
C THR A 130 2.15 -4.40 7.18
N TYR A 131 2.85 -5.01 8.15
CA TYR A 131 2.20 -5.61 9.27
C TYR A 131 1.92 -4.53 10.30
N ILE A 132 0.77 -4.60 10.92
CA ILE A 132 0.41 -3.73 12.02
C ILE A 132 -0.25 -4.53 13.13
#